data_f7343534fad72fb76a65c008ce74a5f3
#
_entry.id   f7343534fad72fb76a65c008ce74a5f3
#
_cell.length_a   1.000
_cell.length_b   1.000
_cell.length_c   1.000
_cell.angle_alpha   90.00
_cell.angle_beta   90.00
_cell.angle_gamma   90.00
#
_symmetry.space_group_name_H-M   'P 1'
#
loop_
_entity.id
_entity.type
_entity.pdbx_description
1 polymer ?
#
loop_
_entity_poly.entity_id
_entity_poly.type
_entity_poly.pdbx_seq_one_letter_code
_entity_poly.pdbx_strand_id
1 'polypeptide(L)'
;MTIGRRIRKRREQLGLSQDDLASMMGYNGRSAISAVENDKRDISWENVCKYAKVLKCSPSYLMKWEDPIPEDDLEVLEEVYADPVLRKKLMDYAIKLKEIVDAETT
;
A
#
# COMPACT_ATOMS: atom_id res chain seq x y z
N MET A 1 10.26 10.09 -0.74
CA MET A 1 10.38 8.73 -1.30
C MET A 1 9.29 8.56 -2.33
N THR A 2 9.64 8.10 -3.51
CA THR A 2 8.69 7.91 -4.61
C THR A 2 7.86 6.63 -4.43
N ILE A 3 6.78 6.51 -5.20
CA ILE A 3 5.95 5.31 -5.19
C ILE A 3 6.74 4.07 -5.62
N GLY A 4 7.62 4.21 -6.62
CA GLY A 4 8.47 3.12 -7.09
C GLY A 4 9.39 2.58 -6.00
N ARG A 5 10.00 3.48 -5.24
CA ARG A 5 10.85 3.10 -4.10
C ARG A 5 10.08 2.44 -2.97
N ARG A 6 8.85 2.85 -2.75
CA ARG A 6 7.98 2.23 -1.74
C ARG A 6 7.58 0.83 -2.14
N ILE A 7 7.26 0.63 -3.41
CA ILE A 7 7.00 -0.70 -3.97
C ILE A 7 8.22 -1.59 -3.77
N ARG A 8 9.41 -1.10 -4.12
CA ARG A 8 10.66 -1.84 -3.94
C ARG A 8 10.90 -2.21 -2.48
N LYS A 9 10.75 -1.24 -1.59
CA LYS A 9 10.96 -1.46 -0.15
C LYS A 9 10.02 -2.52 0.40
N ARG A 10 8.74 -2.43 0.05
CA ARG A 10 7.76 -3.41 0.50
C ARG A 10 8.04 -4.80 -0.07
N ARG A 11 8.42 -4.86 -1.35
CA ARG A 11 8.83 -6.11 -1.99
C ARG A 11 9.99 -6.76 -1.22
N GLU A 12 11.01 -6.00 -0.91
CA GLU A 12 12.18 -6.47 -0.16
C GLU A 12 11.80 -6.93 1.25
N GLN A 13 10.92 -6.22 1.93
CA GLN A 13 10.40 -6.62 3.24
C GLN A 13 9.72 -7.98 3.21
N LEU A 14 9.03 -8.29 2.12
CA LEU A 14 8.36 -9.58 1.93
C LEU A 14 9.28 -10.68 1.40
N GLY A 15 10.56 -10.35 1.16
CA GLY A 15 11.53 -11.33 0.64
C GLY A 15 11.30 -11.71 -0.82
N LEU A 16 10.61 -10.88 -1.60
CA LEU A 16 10.30 -11.15 -2.98
C LEU A 16 11.38 -10.57 -3.91
N SER A 17 11.70 -11.31 -4.97
CA SER A 17 12.52 -10.79 -6.07
C SER A 17 11.65 -9.97 -7.03
N GLN A 18 12.29 -9.23 -7.95
CA GLN A 18 11.56 -8.54 -9.02
C GLN A 18 10.82 -9.55 -9.92
N ASP A 19 11.43 -10.70 -10.19
CA ASP A 19 10.79 -11.77 -10.96
C ASP A 19 9.59 -12.37 -10.23
N ASP A 20 9.68 -12.55 -8.91
CA ASP A 20 8.56 -13.02 -8.09
C ASP A 20 7.39 -12.05 -8.18
N LEU A 21 7.66 -10.75 -7.99
CA LEU A 21 6.62 -9.73 -8.05
C LEU A 21 6.01 -9.66 -9.45
N ALA A 22 6.83 -9.72 -10.49
CA ALA A 22 6.35 -9.72 -11.88
C ALA A 22 5.39 -10.88 -12.13
N SER A 23 5.74 -12.07 -11.68
CA SER A 23 4.90 -13.25 -11.79
C SER A 23 3.56 -13.07 -11.07
N MET A 24 3.60 -12.54 -9.85
CA MET A 24 2.39 -12.27 -9.05
C MET A 24 1.49 -11.20 -9.68
N MET A 25 2.07 -10.25 -10.42
CA MET A 25 1.35 -9.21 -11.15
C MET A 25 0.85 -9.68 -12.52
N GLY A 26 1.23 -10.87 -12.96
CA GLY A 26 0.86 -11.39 -14.27
C GLY A 26 1.69 -10.82 -15.43
N TYR A 27 2.88 -10.33 -15.14
CA TYR A 27 3.80 -9.81 -16.16
C TYR A 27 4.71 -10.90 -16.70
N ASN A 28 5.16 -10.74 -17.94
CA ASN A 28 6.04 -11.73 -18.60
C ASN A 28 7.49 -11.68 -18.11
N GLY A 29 7.88 -10.66 -17.36
CA GLY A 29 9.23 -10.54 -16.83
C GLY A 29 9.36 -9.31 -15.96
N ARG A 30 10.53 -9.13 -15.37
CA ARG A 30 10.81 -8.09 -14.38
C ARG A 30 10.98 -6.67 -14.96
N SER A 31 11.01 -6.52 -16.27
CA SER A 31 11.30 -5.21 -16.90
C SER A 31 10.35 -4.12 -16.47
N ALA A 32 9.04 -4.42 -16.40
CA ALA A 32 8.03 -3.47 -15.95
C ALA A 32 8.21 -3.12 -14.46
N ILE A 33 8.53 -4.10 -13.64
CA ILE A 33 8.79 -3.89 -12.20
C ILE A 33 10.01 -2.99 -12.01
N SER A 34 11.11 -3.28 -12.72
CA SER A 34 12.32 -2.49 -12.65
C SER A 34 12.06 -1.04 -13.08
N ALA A 35 11.31 -0.83 -14.15
CA ALA A 35 10.98 0.52 -14.63
C ALA A 35 10.17 1.31 -13.60
N VAL A 36 9.17 0.69 -12.95
CA VAL A 36 8.38 1.32 -11.91
C VAL A 36 9.23 1.63 -10.68
N GLU A 37 10.03 0.68 -10.22
CA GLU A 37 10.88 0.87 -9.03
C GLU A 37 11.96 1.93 -9.23
N ASN A 38 12.40 2.15 -10.46
CA ASN A 38 13.40 3.18 -10.80
C ASN A 38 12.77 4.51 -11.26
N ASP A 39 11.49 4.68 -11.09
CA ASP A 39 10.74 5.91 -11.42
C ASP A 39 10.83 6.28 -12.91
N LYS A 40 11.06 5.30 -13.77
CA LYS A 40 11.12 5.51 -15.23
C LYS A 40 9.78 5.35 -15.92
N ARG A 41 8.75 4.94 -15.17
CA ARG A 41 7.43 4.67 -15.70
C ARG A 41 6.38 5.15 -14.70
N ASP A 42 5.40 5.89 -15.18
CA ASP A 42 4.24 6.26 -14.39
C ASP A 42 3.38 5.04 -14.11
N ILE A 43 2.67 5.09 -13.00
CA ILE A 43 1.82 4.00 -12.56
C ILE A 43 0.37 4.51 -12.46
N SER A 44 -0.56 3.79 -13.08
CA SER A 44 -1.98 4.12 -12.99
C SER A 44 -2.55 3.75 -11.62
N TRP A 45 -3.67 4.37 -11.25
CA TRP A 45 -4.36 4.05 -10.00
C TRP A 45 -4.73 2.56 -9.92
N GLU A 46 -5.18 1.99 -11.02
CA GLU A 46 -5.52 0.57 -11.09
C GLU A 46 -4.31 -0.31 -10.74
N ASN A 47 -3.15 0.05 -11.28
CA ASN A 47 -1.91 -0.67 -10.99
C ASN A 47 -1.45 -0.46 -9.55
N VAL A 48 -1.62 0.75 -8.99
CA VAL A 48 -1.33 1.00 -7.57
C VAL A 48 -2.14 0.05 -6.69
N CYS A 49 -3.43 -0.08 -6.95
CA CYS A 49 -4.30 -0.98 -6.19
C CYS A 49 -3.85 -2.44 -6.35
N LYS A 50 -3.45 -2.83 -7.54
CA LYS A 50 -2.96 -4.18 -7.82
C LYS A 50 -1.66 -4.48 -7.09
N TYR A 51 -0.70 -3.54 -7.11
CA TYR A 51 0.55 -3.67 -6.35
C TYR A 51 0.27 -3.76 -4.85
N ALA A 52 -0.62 -2.92 -4.34
CA ALA A 52 -0.98 -2.92 -2.93
C ALA A 52 -1.54 -4.27 -2.49
N LYS A 53 -2.44 -4.85 -3.29
CA LYS A 53 -3.02 -6.16 -3.02
C LYS A 53 -1.96 -7.26 -2.97
N VAL A 54 -1.08 -7.29 -3.98
CA VAL A 54 -0.01 -8.28 -4.07
C VAL A 54 1.01 -8.11 -2.95
N LEU A 55 1.35 -6.87 -2.62
CA LEU A 55 2.33 -6.53 -1.57
C LEU A 55 1.73 -6.50 -0.16
N LYS A 56 0.45 -6.82 -0.03
CA LYS A 56 -0.26 -6.88 1.25
C LYS A 56 -0.17 -5.57 2.04
N CYS A 57 -0.37 -4.47 1.36
CA CYS A 57 -0.41 -3.14 1.96
C CYS A 57 -1.57 -2.33 1.39
N SER A 58 -1.80 -1.14 1.94
CA SER A 58 -2.86 -0.27 1.42
C SER A 58 -2.35 0.55 0.23
N PRO A 59 -3.23 0.91 -0.73
CA PRO A 59 -2.86 1.87 -1.78
C PRO A 59 -2.36 3.19 -1.21
N SER A 60 -2.94 3.66 -0.10
CA SER A 60 -2.53 4.88 0.59
C SER A 60 -1.07 4.82 1.04
N TYR A 61 -0.63 3.67 1.51
CA TYR A 61 0.77 3.45 1.90
C TYR A 61 1.71 3.67 0.71
N LEU A 62 1.37 3.10 -0.45
CA LEU A 62 2.19 3.24 -1.65
C LEU A 62 2.19 4.66 -2.19
N MET A 63 1.05 5.34 -2.15
CA MET A 63 0.89 6.71 -2.64
C MET A 63 1.41 7.77 -1.69
N LYS A 64 1.62 7.42 -0.42
CA LYS A 64 1.96 8.36 0.64
C LYS A 64 0.93 9.49 0.77
N TRP A 65 -0.34 9.15 0.63
CA TRP A 65 -1.40 10.10 0.89
C TRP A 65 -1.49 10.36 2.38
N GLU A 66 -0.87 11.45 2.83
CA GLU A 66 -0.95 11.89 4.23
C GLU A 66 -0.93 10.72 5.21
N ASP A 67 0.02 9.82 5.01
CA ASP A 67 0.13 8.70 5.91
C ASP A 67 0.88 9.17 7.15
N PRO A 68 0.16 9.48 8.24
CA PRO A 68 0.80 9.89 9.47
C PRO A 68 1.42 8.71 10.21
N ILE A 69 1.32 7.51 9.66
CA ILE A 69 1.78 6.29 10.31
C ILE A 69 3.21 6.02 9.86
N PRO A 70 4.22 6.22 10.73
CA PRO A 70 5.58 5.83 10.44
C PRO A 70 5.67 4.33 10.13
N GLU A 71 6.64 3.94 9.32
CA GLU A 71 6.84 2.54 8.96
C GLU A 71 6.96 1.62 10.18
N ASP A 72 7.53 2.14 11.28
CA ASP A 72 7.70 1.41 12.53
C ASP A 72 6.37 1.05 13.18
N ASP A 73 5.29 1.77 12.86
CA ASP A 73 3.96 1.54 13.43
C ASP A 73 3.13 0.57 12.59
N LEU A 74 3.61 0.12 11.42
CA LEU A 74 2.91 -0.87 10.62
C LEU A 74 2.75 -2.21 11.36
N GLU A 75 3.74 -2.61 12.13
CA GLU A 75 3.65 -3.82 12.95
C GLU A 75 2.55 -3.67 14.02
N VAL A 76 2.48 -2.49 14.64
CA VAL A 76 1.45 -2.17 15.62
C VAL A 76 0.06 -2.20 14.97
N LEU A 77 -0.07 -1.68 13.75
CA LEU A 77 -1.32 -1.73 13.00
C LEU A 77 -1.71 -3.16 12.64
N GLU A 78 -0.78 -4.01 12.27
CA GLU A 78 -1.05 -5.42 12.00
C GLU A 78 -1.56 -6.12 13.26
N GLU A 79 -0.96 -5.86 14.43
CA GLU A 79 -1.40 -6.39 15.70
C GLU A 79 -2.80 -5.87 16.06
N VAL A 80 -3.06 -4.57 15.89
CA VAL A 80 -4.37 -3.97 16.13
C VAL A 80 -5.40 -4.56 15.18
N TYR A 81 -5.04 -4.78 13.92
CA TYR A 81 -5.96 -5.35 12.93
C TYR A 81 -6.27 -6.82 13.21
N ALA A 82 -5.34 -7.53 13.85
CA ALA A 82 -5.55 -8.92 14.26
C ALA A 82 -6.48 -9.04 15.47
N ASP A 83 -6.59 -8.00 16.30
CA ASP A 83 -7.48 -7.98 17.46
C ASP A 83 -8.88 -7.55 17.02
N PRO A 84 -9.92 -8.41 17.19
CA PRO A 84 -11.28 -8.08 16.73
C PRO A 84 -11.87 -6.83 17.37
N VAL A 85 -11.56 -6.57 18.64
CA VAL A 85 -12.09 -5.42 19.38
C VAL A 85 -11.43 -4.12 18.90
N LEU A 86 -10.11 -4.11 18.79
CA LEU A 86 -9.36 -2.95 18.32
C LEU A 86 -9.65 -2.67 16.87
N ARG A 87 -9.79 -3.71 16.05
CA ARG A 87 -10.15 -3.58 14.63
C ARG A 87 -11.50 -2.90 14.48
N LYS A 88 -12.48 -3.31 15.27
CA LYS A 88 -13.83 -2.69 15.24
C LYS A 88 -13.77 -1.21 15.60
N LYS A 89 -13.03 -0.85 16.64
CA LYS A 89 -12.86 0.55 17.05
C LYS A 89 -12.18 1.38 15.95
N LEU A 90 -11.17 0.82 15.30
CA LEU A 90 -10.47 1.47 14.20
C LEU A 90 -11.41 1.71 13.02
N MET A 91 -12.22 0.72 12.66
CA MET A 91 -13.20 0.84 11.58
C MET A 91 -14.29 1.85 11.90
N ASP A 92 -14.79 1.87 13.14
CA ASP A 92 -15.79 2.85 13.60
C ASP A 92 -15.22 4.27 13.49
N TYR A 93 -13.96 4.46 13.87
CA TYR A 93 -13.27 5.74 13.75
C TYR A 93 -13.12 6.17 12.28
N ALA A 94 -12.74 5.24 11.41
CA ALA A 94 -12.60 5.51 9.98
C ALA A 94 -13.94 5.89 9.34
N ILE A 95 -15.04 5.24 9.74
CA ILE A 95 -16.38 5.56 9.27
C ILE A 95 -16.78 6.98 9.72
N LYS A 96 -16.52 7.35 10.96
CA LYS A 96 -16.78 8.70 11.45
C LYS A 96 -15.99 9.76 10.72
N LEU A 97 -14.71 9.49 10.44
CA LEU A 97 -13.89 10.41 9.65
C LEU A 97 -14.45 10.60 8.25
N LYS A 98 -14.89 9.52 7.62
CA LYS A 98 -15.51 9.57 6.29
C LYS A 98 -16.77 10.39 6.30
N GLU A 99 -17.63 10.23 7.30
CA GLU A 99 -18.87 11.01 7.44
C GLU A 99 -18.56 12.50 7.61
N ILE A 100 -17.55 12.86 8.38
CA ILE A 100 -17.12 14.25 8.57
C ILE A 100 -16.62 14.83 7.25
N VAL A 101 -15.78 14.10 6.52
CA VAL A 101 -15.26 14.53 5.23
C VAL A 101 -16.38 14.70 4.20
N ASP A 102 -17.31 13.74 4.13
CA ASP A 102 -18.46 13.81 3.23
C ASP A 102 -19.39 15.00 3.56
N ALA A 103 -19.56 15.30 4.85
CA ALA A 103 -20.34 16.46 5.28
C ALA A 103 -19.67 17.78 4.90
N GLU A 104 -18.33 17.85 4.92
CA GLU A 104 -17.59 19.05 4.52
C GLU A 104 -17.55 19.27 3.01
N THR A 105 -17.72 18.21 2.22
CA THR A 105 -17.70 18.28 0.76
C THR A 105 -19.07 18.59 0.15
N THR A 106 -20.12 18.57 0.93
CA THR A 106 -21.44 18.98 0.51
C THR A 106 -21.75 20.40 0.96
#